data_7eda83b36aa1264f9b3314c813eb1743
#
_entry.id   7eda83b36aa1264f9b3314c813eb1743
#
_cell.length_a   1.000
_cell.length_b   1.000
_cell.length_c   1.000
_cell.angle_alpha   90.00
_cell.angle_beta   90.00
_cell.angle_gamma   90.00
#
_symmetry.space_group_name_H-M   'P 1'
#
loop_
_entity.id
_entity.type
_entity.pdbx_description
1 polymer ?
#
loop_
_entity_poly.entity_id
_entity_poly.type
_entity_poly.pdbx_seq_one_letter_code
_entity_poly.pdbx_strand_id
1 'polypeptide(L)'
;VVFLVSAGLLLVEAPAVLSGETIVQSWQWVAAFDVQFTLRLNGLALLFAMLVLGVGALVLSYAPQYLDPSYEVGRLYTVLNLFAAAMLGIVLSGDLILLLVFWEVTTLSSFLLVAGNGTAGAWAATRALVITGIGGLSLFGAVVLLAVRTQTTDIATVFAVAPERLTTTDLAIIGPLIVLAAFTKSAQLPFHFWLPGAMVAVTPVSAYLHAATLVKAGIYLLLLFSPLFLDMPAWNLTLMTFGLATAVFGAFQALRQRDLKALLAYSTVSQLGTMVALVGVX
;
A
#
# COMPACT_ATOMS: atom_id res chain seq x y z
N VAL A 1 -21.42 3.36 8.18
CA VAL A 1 -22.19 2.12 7.94
C VAL A 1 -21.42 1.22 6.97
N VAL A 2 -21.08 1.69 5.74
CA VAL A 2 -20.44 0.83 4.71
C VAL A 2 -19.20 0.10 5.27
N PHE A 3 -18.28 0.81 5.90
CA PHE A 3 -17.04 0.21 6.44
C PHE A 3 -17.32 -0.89 7.46
N LEU A 4 -18.32 -0.67 8.32
CA LEU A 4 -18.67 -1.66 9.36
C LEU A 4 -19.34 -2.89 8.75
N VAL A 5 -20.20 -2.69 7.74
CA VAL A 5 -20.83 -3.81 7.02
C VAL A 5 -19.76 -4.63 6.30
N SER A 6 -18.84 -3.94 5.59
CA SER A 6 -17.75 -4.64 4.87
C SER A 6 -16.86 -5.41 5.86
N ALA A 7 -16.53 -4.80 7.00
CA ALA A 7 -15.74 -5.48 8.04
C ALA A 7 -16.48 -6.70 8.58
N GLY A 8 -17.79 -6.57 8.80
CA GLY A 8 -18.64 -7.68 9.26
C GLY A 8 -18.64 -8.84 8.27
N LEU A 9 -18.74 -8.53 6.97
CA LEU A 9 -18.71 -9.57 5.93
C LEU A 9 -17.37 -10.31 5.93
N LEU A 10 -16.26 -9.57 6.07
CA LEU A 10 -14.94 -10.22 6.14
C LEU A 10 -14.77 -11.06 7.41
N LEU A 11 -15.37 -10.60 8.52
CA LEU A 11 -15.30 -11.36 9.78
C LEU A 11 -16.08 -12.68 9.72
N VAL A 12 -17.09 -12.78 8.87
CA VAL A 12 -17.80 -14.05 8.66
C VAL A 12 -16.84 -15.10 8.06
N GLU A 13 -15.94 -14.66 7.18
CA GLU A 13 -14.97 -15.54 6.54
C GLU A 13 -13.69 -15.77 7.38
N ALA A 14 -13.52 -15.00 8.46
CA ALA A 14 -12.29 -15.03 9.26
C ALA A 14 -11.99 -16.42 9.84
N PRO A 15 -12.97 -17.21 10.34
CA PRO A 15 -12.61 -18.53 10.86
C PRO A 15 -11.98 -19.46 9.83
N ALA A 16 -12.49 -19.45 8.58
CA ALA A 16 -11.92 -20.26 7.49
C ALA A 16 -10.51 -19.78 7.16
N VAL A 17 -10.30 -18.45 7.07
CA VAL A 17 -9.00 -17.86 6.77
C VAL A 17 -7.99 -18.17 7.90
N LEU A 18 -8.42 -18.09 9.15
CA LEU A 18 -7.54 -18.36 10.30
C LEU A 18 -7.19 -19.83 10.43
N SER A 19 -8.00 -20.74 9.87
CA SER A 19 -7.64 -22.17 9.80
C SER A 19 -6.71 -22.49 8.63
N GLY A 20 -6.31 -21.46 7.85
CA GLY A 20 -5.34 -21.62 6.77
C GLY A 20 -5.94 -21.67 5.37
N GLU A 21 -7.27 -21.54 5.25
CA GLU A 21 -7.90 -21.53 3.93
C GLU A 21 -7.66 -20.19 3.21
N THR A 22 -7.55 -20.26 1.90
CA THR A 22 -7.56 -19.07 1.03
C THR A 22 -8.84 -19.08 0.23
N ILE A 23 -9.65 -18.04 0.38
CA ILE A 23 -10.93 -17.91 -0.32
C ILE A 23 -10.65 -17.12 -1.61
N VAL A 24 -11.02 -17.69 -2.75
CA VAL A 24 -10.81 -17.08 -4.06
C VAL A 24 -12.12 -16.99 -4.80
N GLN A 25 -12.40 -15.82 -5.36
CA GLN A 25 -13.55 -15.62 -6.24
C GLN A 25 -13.07 -14.89 -7.49
N SER A 26 -13.42 -15.41 -8.67
CA SER A 26 -12.96 -14.86 -9.94
C SER A 26 -14.13 -14.65 -10.89
N TRP A 27 -14.09 -13.53 -11.60
CA TRP A 27 -15.03 -13.19 -12.67
C TRP A 27 -14.25 -12.75 -13.90
N GLN A 28 -14.68 -13.14 -15.08
CA GLN A 28 -14.00 -12.71 -16.31
C GLN A 28 -14.21 -11.20 -16.50
N TRP A 29 -13.12 -10.46 -16.57
CA TRP A 29 -13.15 -8.98 -16.70
C TRP A 29 -12.89 -8.55 -18.13
N VAL A 30 -11.74 -8.91 -18.69
CA VAL A 30 -11.40 -8.54 -20.07
C VAL A 30 -11.10 -9.82 -20.85
N ALA A 31 -12.17 -10.36 -21.51
CA ALA A 31 -12.09 -11.64 -22.22
C ALA A 31 -11.03 -11.64 -23.33
N ALA A 32 -10.82 -10.49 -23.99
CA ALA A 32 -9.86 -10.38 -25.10
C ALA A 32 -8.42 -10.66 -24.67
N PHE A 33 -8.10 -10.47 -23.38
CA PHE A 33 -6.75 -10.68 -22.85
C PHE A 33 -6.70 -11.73 -21.74
N ASP A 34 -7.82 -12.46 -21.57
CA ASP A 34 -8.00 -13.45 -20.51
C ASP A 34 -7.70 -12.90 -19.11
N VAL A 35 -7.98 -11.60 -18.89
CA VAL A 35 -7.79 -10.95 -17.59
C VAL A 35 -9.03 -11.21 -16.74
N GLN A 36 -8.80 -11.71 -15.53
CA GLN A 36 -9.86 -12.02 -14.58
C GLN A 36 -9.85 -11.01 -13.42
N PHE A 37 -11.04 -10.64 -12.96
CA PHE A 37 -11.22 -9.89 -11.72
C PHE A 37 -11.22 -10.91 -10.59
N THR A 38 -10.05 -11.18 -10.05
CA THR A 38 -9.87 -12.21 -9.02
C THR A 38 -9.65 -11.56 -7.66
N LEU A 39 -10.52 -11.87 -6.72
CA LEU A 39 -10.37 -11.48 -5.32
C LEU A 39 -9.88 -12.70 -4.53
N ARG A 40 -8.89 -12.44 -3.66
CA ARG A 40 -8.25 -13.49 -2.87
C ARG A 40 -8.15 -13.03 -1.41
N LEU A 41 -8.77 -13.79 -0.52
CA LEU A 41 -8.75 -13.48 0.92
C LEU A 41 -7.97 -14.59 1.64
N ASN A 42 -6.82 -14.20 2.19
CA ASN A 42 -6.00 -15.04 3.05
C ASN A 42 -5.68 -14.25 4.33
N GLY A 43 -4.87 -14.81 5.22
CA GLY A 43 -4.55 -14.15 6.50
C GLY A 43 -3.93 -12.78 6.34
N LEU A 44 -3.00 -12.62 5.38
CA LEU A 44 -2.36 -11.32 5.12
C LEU A 44 -3.40 -10.30 4.62
N ALA A 45 -4.22 -10.71 3.66
CA ALA A 45 -5.27 -9.84 3.10
C ALA A 45 -6.29 -9.46 4.19
N LEU A 46 -6.70 -10.41 5.01
CA LEU A 46 -7.66 -10.17 6.09
C LEU A 46 -7.11 -9.13 7.08
N LEU A 47 -5.85 -9.30 7.52
CA LEU A 47 -5.22 -8.36 8.44
C LEU A 47 -5.24 -6.93 7.90
N PHE A 48 -4.77 -6.75 6.67
CA PHE A 48 -4.69 -5.41 6.07
C PHE A 48 -6.09 -4.85 5.76
N ALA A 49 -7.03 -5.68 5.30
CA ALA A 49 -8.40 -5.24 5.04
C ALA A 49 -9.08 -4.75 6.32
N MET A 50 -8.87 -5.46 7.43
CA MET A 50 -9.44 -5.04 8.72
C MET A 50 -8.83 -3.73 9.20
N LEU A 51 -7.53 -3.49 8.96
CA LEU A 51 -6.91 -2.19 9.26
C LEU A 51 -7.56 -1.06 8.43
N VAL A 52 -7.75 -1.29 7.12
CA VAL A 52 -8.36 -0.30 6.21
C VAL A 52 -9.78 0.03 6.68
N LEU A 53 -10.57 -0.98 6.96
CA LEU A 53 -11.98 -0.81 7.32
C LEU A 53 -12.15 -0.29 8.74
N GLY A 54 -11.39 -0.81 9.70
CA GLY A 54 -11.50 -0.42 11.10
C GLY A 54 -11.11 1.03 11.33
N VAL A 55 -9.91 1.41 10.87
CA VAL A 55 -9.46 2.79 11.01
C VAL A 55 -10.32 3.73 10.17
N GLY A 56 -10.74 3.29 8.98
CA GLY A 56 -11.64 4.06 8.12
C GLY A 56 -12.98 4.36 8.82
N ALA A 57 -13.56 3.36 9.49
CA ALA A 57 -14.81 3.54 10.24
C ALA A 57 -14.64 4.60 11.34
N LEU A 58 -13.53 4.53 12.08
CA LEU A 58 -13.23 5.49 13.14
C LEU A 58 -13.06 6.91 12.58
N VAL A 59 -12.26 7.04 11.52
CA VAL A 59 -11.97 8.34 10.90
C VAL A 59 -13.25 8.98 10.37
N LEU A 60 -14.08 8.21 9.65
CA LEU A 60 -15.33 8.74 9.09
C LEU A 60 -16.36 9.07 10.17
N SER A 61 -16.28 8.43 11.34
CA SER A 61 -17.23 8.72 12.43
C SER A 61 -16.90 10.05 13.11
N TYR A 62 -15.61 10.42 13.26
CA TYR A 62 -15.27 11.67 13.94
C TYR A 62 -15.07 12.86 12.99
N ALA A 63 -14.83 12.60 11.71
CA ALA A 63 -14.51 13.67 10.76
C ALA A 63 -15.55 14.80 10.71
N PRO A 64 -16.87 14.51 10.72
CA PRO A 64 -17.86 15.62 10.69
C PRO A 64 -17.82 16.52 11.91
N GLN A 65 -17.37 16.00 13.05
CA GLN A 65 -17.28 16.76 14.30
C GLN A 65 -15.99 17.58 14.37
N TYR A 66 -14.99 17.20 13.60
CA TYR A 66 -13.67 17.81 13.58
C TYR A 66 -13.57 18.92 12.53
N LEU A 67 -14.24 18.75 11.39
CA LEU A 67 -14.10 19.64 10.26
C LEU A 67 -14.95 20.90 10.42
N ASP A 68 -14.45 22.02 9.90
CA ASP A 68 -15.19 23.27 9.86
C ASP A 68 -16.50 23.06 9.06
N PRO A 69 -17.63 23.65 9.49
CA PRO A 69 -18.90 23.50 8.75
C PRO A 69 -18.86 23.96 7.30
N SER A 70 -17.92 24.83 6.92
CA SER A 70 -17.74 25.28 5.54
C SER A 70 -16.98 24.27 4.66
N TYR A 71 -16.43 23.20 5.24
CA TYR A 71 -15.63 22.23 4.51
C TYR A 71 -16.54 21.35 3.63
N GLU A 72 -16.06 21.06 2.41
CA GLU A 72 -16.82 20.21 1.46
C GLU A 72 -16.75 18.74 1.86
N VAL A 73 -17.52 18.37 2.89
CA VAL A 73 -17.52 17.02 3.47
C VAL A 73 -17.92 15.94 2.45
N GLY A 74 -18.84 16.29 1.53
CA GLY A 74 -19.28 15.35 0.49
C GLY A 74 -18.14 14.90 -0.41
N ARG A 75 -17.34 15.87 -0.90
CA ARG A 75 -16.15 15.55 -1.72
C ARG A 75 -15.15 14.71 -0.94
N LEU A 76 -14.90 15.10 0.31
CA LEU A 76 -13.98 14.36 1.18
C LEU A 76 -14.40 12.91 1.32
N TYR A 77 -15.68 12.66 1.62
CA TYR A 77 -16.19 11.31 1.82
C TYR A 77 -16.15 10.50 0.54
N THR A 78 -16.47 11.12 -0.60
CA THR A 78 -16.42 10.42 -1.88
C THR A 78 -14.99 9.92 -2.17
N VAL A 79 -13.99 10.82 -2.04
CA VAL A 79 -12.62 10.45 -2.35
C VAL A 79 -12.04 9.50 -1.30
N LEU A 80 -12.42 9.65 -0.01
CA LEU A 80 -11.98 8.71 1.04
C LEU A 80 -12.55 7.31 0.80
N ASN A 81 -13.82 7.20 0.37
CA ASN A 81 -14.41 5.90 0.05
C ASN A 81 -13.75 5.28 -1.17
N LEU A 82 -13.46 6.09 -2.22
CA LEU A 82 -12.73 5.62 -3.39
C LEU A 82 -11.34 5.11 -2.99
N PHE A 83 -10.65 5.86 -2.14
CA PHE A 83 -9.32 5.48 -1.64
C PHE A 83 -9.40 4.17 -0.83
N ALA A 84 -10.38 4.05 0.06
CA ALA A 84 -10.56 2.83 0.86
C ALA A 84 -10.88 1.61 -0.02
N ALA A 85 -11.75 1.79 -1.03
CA ALA A 85 -12.06 0.73 -1.99
C ALA A 85 -10.82 0.30 -2.75
N ALA A 86 -9.97 1.27 -3.16
CA ALA A 86 -8.73 0.97 -3.87
C ALA A 86 -7.73 0.24 -2.97
N MET A 87 -7.64 0.62 -1.68
CA MET A 87 -6.78 -0.10 -0.72
C MET A 87 -7.26 -1.53 -0.51
N LEU A 88 -8.58 -1.73 -0.38
CA LEU A 88 -9.15 -3.08 -0.31
C LEU A 88 -8.84 -3.84 -1.61
N GLY A 89 -8.94 -3.17 -2.75
CA GLY A 89 -8.57 -3.76 -4.03
C GLY A 89 -7.14 -4.26 -4.06
N ILE A 90 -6.19 -3.48 -3.52
CA ILE A 90 -4.78 -3.90 -3.43
C ILE A 90 -4.67 -5.19 -2.61
N VAL A 91 -5.21 -5.19 -1.40
CA VAL A 91 -4.96 -6.29 -0.45
C VAL A 91 -5.78 -7.53 -0.77
N LEU A 92 -6.86 -7.39 -1.54
CA LEU A 92 -7.68 -8.53 -1.97
C LEU A 92 -7.37 -8.99 -3.40
N SER A 93 -6.46 -8.32 -4.12
CA SER A 93 -6.16 -8.71 -5.51
C SER A 93 -5.53 -10.10 -5.59
N GLY A 94 -6.12 -10.95 -6.42
CA GLY A 94 -5.54 -12.22 -6.80
C GLY A 94 -4.86 -12.19 -8.17
N ASP A 95 -4.83 -11.03 -8.83
CA ASP A 95 -4.28 -10.86 -10.17
C ASP A 95 -3.34 -9.65 -10.19
N LEU A 96 -2.21 -9.76 -10.91
CA LEU A 96 -1.17 -8.71 -10.99
C LEU A 96 -1.68 -7.42 -11.63
N ILE A 97 -2.53 -7.52 -12.66
CA ILE A 97 -3.07 -6.34 -13.33
C ILE A 97 -4.05 -5.63 -12.40
N LEU A 98 -4.89 -6.40 -11.70
CA LEU A 98 -5.82 -5.85 -10.73
C LEU A 98 -5.08 -5.13 -9.60
N LEU A 99 -4.01 -5.76 -9.07
CA LEU A 99 -3.13 -5.16 -8.07
C LEU A 99 -2.59 -3.81 -8.56
N LEU A 100 -2.08 -3.77 -9.79
CA LEU A 100 -1.51 -2.56 -10.38
C LEU A 100 -2.56 -1.46 -10.56
N VAL A 101 -3.76 -1.82 -11.06
CA VAL A 101 -4.85 -0.84 -11.24
C VAL A 101 -5.22 -0.19 -9.90
N PHE A 102 -5.45 -1.01 -8.87
CA PHE A 102 -5.80 -0.46 -7.55
C PHE A 102 -4.64 0.32 -6.92
N TRP A 103 -3.39 -0.10 -7.17
CA TRP A 103 -2.21 0.65 -6.73
C TRP A 103 -2.24 2.07 -7.28
N GLU A 104 -2.54 2.23 -8.56
CA GLU A 104 -2.61 3.56 -9.18
C GLU A 104 -3.83 4.35 -8.72
N VAL A 105 -4.96 3.69 -8.49
CA VAL A 105 -6.14 4.39 -7.94
C VAL A 105 -5.83 4.93 -6.54
N THR A 106 -5.05 4.22 -5.70
CA THR A 106 -4.64 4.78 -4.41
C THR A 106 -3.73 5.98 -4.58
N THR A 107 -2.83 5.97 -5.57
CA THR A 107 -1.95 7.10 -5.87
C THR A 107 -2.78 8.34 -6.25
N LEU A 108 -3.74 8.18 -7.17
CA LEU A 108 -4.57 9.28 -7.65
C LEU A 108 -5.53 9.79 -6.58
N SER A 109 -6.19 8.90 -5.85
CA SER A 109 -7.13 9.32 -4.81
C SER A 109 -6.42 10.01 -3.65
N SER A 110 -5.22 9.55 -3.28
CA SER A 110 -4.42 10.24 -2.25
C SER A 110 -4.00 11.63 -2.71
N PHE A 111 -3.63 11.78 -4.00
CA PHE A 111 -3.34 13.10 -4.58
C PHE A 111 -4.54 14.04 -4.40
N LEU A 112 -5.75 13.57 -4.75
CA LEU A 112 -6.96 14.38 -4.63
C LEU A 112 -7.26 14.77 -3.18
N LEU A 113 -6.97 13.89 -2.22
CA LEU A 113 -7.20 14.16 -0.79
C LEU A 113 -6.24 15.21 -0.24
N VAL A 114 -4.98 15.22 -0.70
CA VAL A 114 -3.98 16.17 -0.22
C VAL A 114 -4.09 17.52 -0.98
N ALA A 115 -4.31 17.47 -2.30
CA ALA A 115 -4.30 18.66 -3.17
C ALA A 115 -5.39 19.66 -2.80
N GLY A 116 -6.51 19.21 -2.25
CA GLY A 116 -7.64 20.09 -1.87
C GLY A 116 -7.37 21.03 -0.71
N ASN A 117 -6.13 21.08 -0.19
CA ASN A 117 -5.79 21.87 1.00
C ASN A 117 -4.97 23.13 0.62
N GLY A 118 -5.41 23.84 -0.38
CA GLY A 118 -4.80 25.12 -0.82
C GLY A 118 -3.51 24.90 -1.62
N THR A 119 -2.77 26.00 -1.83
CA THR A 119 -1.53 25.96 -2.63
C THR A 119 -0.47 25.06 -2.00
N ALA A 120 -0.35 25.08 -0.67
CA ALA A 120 0.58 24.18 0.05
C ALA A 120 0.18 22.73 -0.16
N GLY A 121 -1.11 22.41 -0.14
CA GLY A 121 -1.63 21.08 -0.42
C GLY A 121 -1.33 20.65 -1.84
N ALA A 122 -1.51 21.54 -2.83
CA ALA A 122 -1.22 21.23 -4.22
C ALA A 122 0.27 20.87 -4.43
N TRP A 123 1.18 21.63 -3.83
CA TRP A 123 2.63 21.33 -3.90
C TRP A 123 2.98 19.99 -3.26
N ALA A 124 2.44 19.77 -2.04
CA ALA A 124 2.68 18.53 -1.31
C ALA A 124 2.13 17.31 -2.08
N ALA A 125 0.92 17.45 -2.62
CA ALA A 125 0.27 16.40 -3.41
C ALA A 125 1.06 16.09 -4.69
N THR A 126 1.54 17.12 -5.38
CA THR A 126 2.34 16.94 -6.61
C THR A 126 3.63 16.20 -6.30
N ARG A 127 4.32 16.58 -5.21
CA ARG A 127 5.54 15.90 -4.78
C ARG A 127 5.27 14.42 -4.46
N ALA A 128 4.22 14.14 -3.71
CA ALA A 128 3.82 12.78 -3.38
C ALA A 128 3.47 11.99 -4.64
N LEU A 129 2.72 12.61 -5.56
CA LEU A 129 2.31 11.99 -6.84
C LEU A 129 3.53 11.59 -7.67
N VAL A 130 4.52 12.50 -7.80
CA VAL A 130 5.72 12.21 -8.59
C VAL A 130 6.50 11.04 -7.98
N ILE A 131 6.73 11.08 -6.66
CA ILE A 131 7.52 10.04 -6.00
C ILE A 131 6.79 8.68 -6.06
N THR A 132 5.51 8.65 -5.67
CA THR A 132 4.76 7.38 -5.67
C THR A 132 4.42 6.92 -7.09
N GLY A 133 4.32 7.85 -8.05
CA GLY A 133 4.12 7.52 -9.46
C GLY A 133 5.36 6.83 -10.07
N ILE A 134 6.57 7.29 -9.70
CA ILE A 134 7.80 6.56 -10.10
C ILE A 134 7.72 5.12 -9.58
N GLY A 135 7.27 4.94 -8.33
CA GLY A 135 7.07 3.60 -7.77
C GLY A 135 6.02 2.80 -8.53
N GLY A 136 4.92 3.45 -8.96
CA GLY A 136 3.89 2.79 -9.76
C GLY A 136 4.41 2.32 -11.11
N LEU A 137 5.23 3.15 -11.79
CA LEU A 137 5.87 2.76 -13.05
C LEU A 137 6.84 1.59 -12.82
N SER A 138 7.53 1.58 -11.68
CA SER A 138 8.40 0.48 -11.32
C SER A 138 7.60 -0.81 -11.11
N LEU A 139 6.48 -0.73 -10.40
CA LEU A 139 5.59 -1.89 -10.22
C LEU A 139 5.06 -2.37 -11.56
N PHE A 140 4.67 -1.46 -12.46
CA PHE A 140 4.24 -1.82 -13.81
C PHE A 140 5.32 -2.64 -14.53
N GLY A 141 6.59 -2.20 -14.46
CA GLY A 141 7.71 -2.95 -15.04
C GLY A 141 7.84 -4.35 -14.46
N ALA A 142 7.71 -4.47 -13.14
CA ALA A 142 7.77 -5.78 -12.46
C ALA A 142 6.62 -6.69 -12.91
N VAL A 143 5.39 -6.13 -12.97
CA VAL A 143 4.19 -6.87 -13.40
C VAL A 143 4.34 -7.37 -14.84
N VAL A 144 4.79 -6.51 -15.75
CA VAL A 144 5.00 -6.89 -17.15
C VAL A 144 6.03 -8.02 -17.25
N LEU A 145 7.14 -7.89 -16.55
CA LEU A 145 8.20 -8.91 -16.59
C LEU A 145 7.72 -10.24 -16.02
N LEU A 146 7.02 -10.19 -14.87
CA LEU A 146 6.41 -11.40 -14.29
C LEU A 146 5.44 -12.05 -15.27
N ALA A 147 4.48 -11.28 -15.82
CA ALA A 147 3.46 -11.81 -16.73
C ALA A 147 4.08 -12.42 -17.98
N VAL A 148 5.11 -11.77 -18.55
CA VAL A 148 5.77 -12.29 -19.76
C VAL A 148 6.52 -13.59 -19.47
N ARG A 149 7.23 -13.65 -18.34
CA ARG A 149 8.02 -14.83 -17.97
C ARG A 149 7.15 -16.01 -17.56
N THR A 150 6.14 -15.76 -16.74
CA THR A 150 5.29 -16.83 -16.19
C THR A 150 4.11 -17.17 -17.11
N GLN A 151 3.80 -16.32 -18.08
CA GLN A 151 2.68 -16.48 -19.04
C GLN A 151 1.33 -16.47 -18.33
N THR A 152 1.23 -15.75 -17.20
CA THR A 152 -0.01 -15.60 -16.45
C THR A 152 0.06 -14.33 -15.60
N THR A 153 -1.10 -13.78 -15.26
CA THR A 153 -1.21 -12.66 -14.32
C THR A 153 -1.83 -13.08 -12.97
N ASP A 154 -2.33 -14.33 -12.88
CA ASP A 154 -2.87 -14.85 -11.63
C ASP A 154 -1.74 -15.04 -10.61
N ILE A 155 -1.82 -14.34 -9.48
CA ILE A 155 -0.73 -14.28 -8.48
C ILE A 155 -0.41 -15.68 -7.93
N ALA A 156 -1.42 -16.50 -7.66
CA ALA A 156 -1.19 -17.84 -7.13
C ALA A 156 -0.42 -18.71 -8.15
N THR A 157 -0.83 -18.64 -9.41
CA THR A 157 -0.17 -19.37 -10.50
C THR A 157 1.25 -18.83 -10.73
N VAL A 158 1.45 -17.50 -10.70
CA VAL A 158 2.79 -16.91 -10.82
C VAL A 158 3.74 -17.52 -9.78
N PHE A 159 3.30 -17.58 -8.52
CA PHE A 159 4.15 -18.13 -7.44
C PHE A 159 4.40 -19.62 -7.63
N ALA A 160 3.40 -20.37 -8.13
CA ALA A 160 3.54 -21.81 -8.35
C ALA A 160 4.55 -22.13 -9.46
N VAL A 161 4.54 -21.35 -10.56
CA VAL A 161 5.44 -21.62 -11.70
C VAL A 161 6.77 -20.87 -11.64
N ALA A 162 6.93 -19.94 -10.70
CA ALA A 162 8.12 -19.10 -10.59
C ALA A 162 9.43 -19.93 -10.51
N PRO A 163 9.49 -21.00 -9.70
CA PRO A 163 10.75 -21.75 -9.61
C PRO A 163 11.22 -22.38 -10.94
N GLU A 164 10.28 -22.62 -11.86
CA GLU A 164 10.58 -23.22 -13.15
C GLU A 164 10.76 -22.18 -14.28
N ARG A 165 10.12 -21.01 -14.13
CA ARG A 165 10.02 -20.01 -15.20
C ARG A 165 10.90 -18.80 -15.01
N LEU A 166 11.28 -18.47 -13.77
CA LEU A 166 12.07 -17.27 -13.48
C LEU A 166 13.54 -17.66 -13.24
N THR A 167 14.42 -16.99 -13.97
CA THR A 167 15.86 -17.14 -13.76
C THR A 167 16.32 -16.22 -12.62
N THR A 168 17.51 -16.47 -12.10
CA THR A 168 18.15 -15.58 -11.12
C THR A 168 18.27 -14.16 -11.68
N THR A 169 18.52 -14.03 -12.98
CA THR A 169 18.60 -12.72 -13.64
C THR A 169 17.24 -12.02 -13.64
N ASP A 170 16.14 -12.75 -13.90
CA ASP A 170 14.81 -12.18 -13.83
C ASP A 170 14.51 -11.65 -12.42
N LEU A 171 14.81 -12.46 -11.40
CA LEU A 171 14.59 -12.06 -10.02
C LEU A 171 15.47 -10.87 -9.62
N ALA A 172 16.71 -10.80 -10.14
CA ALA A 172 17.62 -9.67 -9.89
C ALA A 172 17.14 -8.37 -10.52
N ILE A 173 16.22 -8.42 -11.49
CA ILE A 173 15.58 -7.25 -12.08
C ILE A 173 14.24 -6.96 -11.38
N ILE A 174 13.42 -7.97 -11.19
CA ILE A 174 12.09 -7.84 -10.58
C ILE A 174 12.19 -7.34 -9.15
N GLY A 175 13.14 -7.87 -8.37
CA GLY A 175 13.29 -7.51 -6.96
C GLY A 175 13.47 -6.00 -6.74
N PRO A 176 14.48 -5.36 -7.36
CA PRO A 176 14.62 -3.91 -7.24
C PRO A 176 13.42 -3.10 -7.71
N LEU A 177 12.69 -3.57 -8.74
CA LEU A 177 11.48 -2.88 -9.20
C LEU A 177 10.39 -2.92 -8.13
N ILE A 178 10.20 -4.07 -7.48
CA ILE A 178 9.22 -4.22 -6.38
C ILE A 178 9.67 -3.40 -5.17
N VAL A 179 10.96 -3.44 -4.82
CA VAL A 179 11.52 -2.67 -3.70
C VAL A 179 11.31 -1.17 -3.95
N LEU A 180 11.57 -0.67 -5.16
CA LEU A 180 11.38 0.74 -5.48
C LEU A 180 9.91 1.15 -5.35
N ALA A 181 8.99 0.32 -5.86
CA ALA A 181 7.55 0.56 -5.71
C ALA A 181 7.15 0.64 -4.24
N ALA A 182 7.61 -0.31 -3.43
CA ALA A 182 7.29 -0.37 -2.01
C ALA A 182 7.92 0.81 -1.24
N PHE A 183 9.18 1.12 -1.51
CA PHE A 183 9.91 2.16 -0.79
C PHE A 183 9.34 3.55 -1.04
N THR A 184 8.92 3.85 -2.27
CA THR A 184 8.28 5.13 -2.57
C THR A 184 6.96 5.27 -1.84
N LYS A 185 6.13 4.21 -1.81
CA LYS A 185 4.83 4.23 -1.16
C LYS A 185 4.95 4.24 0.36
N SER A 186 5.92 3.50 0.92
CA SER A 186 6.14 3.39 2.37
C SER A 186 7.17 4.36 2.91
N ALA A 187 7.49 5.42 2.16
CA ALA A 187 8.33 6.53 2.62
C ALA A 187 9.68 6.07 3.20
N GLN A 188 10.32 5.10 2.55
CA GLN A 188 11.66 4.65 2.94
C GLN A 188 12.73 5.59 2.38
N LEU A 189 13.89 5.65 3.03
CA LEU A 189 15.03 6.39 2.49
C LEU A 189 15.40 5.87 1.10
N PRO A 190 15.70 6.76 0.14
CA PRO A 190 15.73 8.24 0.24
C PRO A 190 14.37 8.91 -0.05
N PHE A 191 13.32 8.16 -0.26
CA PHE A 191 12.02 8.65 -0.78
C PHE A 191 11.07 9.15 0.31
N HIS A 192 11.52 9.30 1.56
CA HIS A 192 10.68 9.59 2.73
C HIS A 192 10.04 10.98 2.74
N PHE A 193 10.65 11.94 2.04
CA PHE A 193 10.40 13.38 2.25
C PHE A 193 8.99 13.84 1.81
N TRP A 194 8.28 13.05 1.00
CA TRP A 194 6.92 13.43 0.63
C TRP A 194 5.94 13.29 1.80
N LEU A 195 6.19 12.34 2.72
CA LEU A 195 5.23 12.01 3.78
C LEU A 195 5.06 13.14 4.80
N PRO A 196 6.14 13.74 5.37
CA PRO A 196 5.95 14.91 6.24
C PRO A 196 5.30 16.09 5.49
N GLY A 197 5.61 16.27 4.22
CA GLY A 197 4.98 17.34 3.41
C GLY A 197 3.48 17.14 3.25
N ALA A 198 3.03 15.90 3.14
CA ALA A 198 1.61 15.59 2.96
C ALA A 198 0.76 15.83 4.21
N MET A 199 1.38 16.10 5.37
CA MET A 199 0.66 16.40 6.62
C MET A 199 -0.09 17.75 6.57
N VAL A 200 0.04 18.52 5.50
CA VAL A 200 -0.76 19.72 5.27
C VAL A 200 -2.26 19.40 5.10
N ALA A 201 -2.58 18.16 4.73
CA ALA A 201 -3.97 17.70 4.61
C ALA A 201 -4.71 17.79 5.96
N VAL A 202 -6.05 17.88 5.91
CA VAL A 202 -6.85 17.89 7.15
C VAL A 202 -6.60 16.63 7.97
N THR A 203 -6.70 16.75 9.28
CA THR A 203 -6.29 15.67 10.20
C THR A 203 -6.97 14.33 9.91
N PRO A 204 -8.29 14.25 9.62
CA PRO A 204 -8.87 12.94 9.28
C PRO A 204 -8.20 12.27 8.08
N VAL A 205 -7.83 13.05 7.04
CA VAL A 205 -7.11 12.52 5.88
C VAL A 205 -5.73 12.02 6.29
N SER A 206 -4.96 12.85 7.03
CA SER A 206 -3.62 12.47 7.47
C SER A 206 -3.64 11.21 8.34
N ALA A 207 -4.61 11.11 9.26
CA ALA A 207 -4.75 9.94 10.13
C ALA A 207 -5.03 8.68 9.32
N TYR A 208 -5.90 8.76 8.32
CA TYR A 208 -6.26 7.59 7.53
C TYR A 208 -5.14 7.18 6.56
N LEU A 209 -4.65 8.12 5.74
CA LEU A 209 -3.67 7.82 4.70
C LEU A 209 -2.32 7.40 5.28
N HIS A 210 -1.84 8.15 6.26
CA HIS A 210 -0.44 8.07 6.66
C HIS A 210 -0.21 7.16 7.88
N ALA A 211 -1.24 6.91 8.69
CA ALA A 211 -1.08 5.98 9.82
C ALA A 211 -1.51 4.56 9.46
N ALA A 212 -2.61 4.39 8.75
CA ALA A 212 -3.27 3.10 8.64
C ALA A 212 -3.24 2.45 7.27
N THR A 213 -3.16 3.23 6.17
CA THR A 213 -3.49 2.67 4.86
C THR A 213 -2.42 2.86 3.80
N LEU A 214 -2.33 4.05 3.19
CA LEU A 214 -1.50 4.29 1.99
C LEU A 214 -0.07 3.81 2.17
N VAL A 215 0.56 4.21 3.27
CA VAL A 215 1.98 3.91 3.51
C VAL A 215 2.21 2.44 3.85
N LYS A 216 1.17 1.71 4.24
CA LYS A 216 1.27 0.28 4.50
C LYS A 216 1.10 -0.58 3.24
N ALA A 217 0.65 0.04 2.12
CA ALA A 217 0.57 -0.67 0.84
C ALA A 217 1.94 -1.20 0.39
N GLY A 218 3.02 -0.43 0.63
CA GLY A 218 4.37 -0.90 0.30
C GLY A 218 4.80 -2.08 1.17
N ILE A 219 4.46 -2.04 2.47
CA ILE A 219 4.74 -3.19 3.37
C ILE A 219 3.98 -4.43 2.87
N TYR A 220 2.70 -4.26 2.53
CA TYR A 220 1.88 -5.34 1.97
C TYR A 220 2.55 -5.92 0.71
N LEU A 221 3.02 -5.04 -0.19
CA LEU A 221 3.67 -5.46 -1.44
C LEU A 221 4.91 -6.31 -1.16
N LEU A 222 5.76 -5.86 -0.21
CA LEU A 222 6.97 -6.61 0.16
C LEU A 222 6.61 -7.98 0.74
N LEU A 223 5.61 -8.03 1.65
CA LEU A 223 5.16 -9.29 2.24
C LEU A 223 4.58 -10.22 1.17
N LEU A 224 3.80 -9.68 0.24
CA LEU A 224 3.19 -10.46 -0.84
C LEU A 224 4.24 -11.13 -1.71
N PHE A 225 5.30 -10.40 -2.07
CA PHE A 225 6.31 -10.89 -3.03
C PHE A 225 7.52 -11.55 -2.37
N SER A 226 7.73 -11.43 -1.05
CA SER A 226 8.87 -12.04 -0.37
C SER A 226 9.05 -13.53 -0.68
N PRO A 227 7.97 -14.34 -0.84
CA PRO A 227 8.18 -15.76 -1.16
C PRO A 227 8.98 -16.02 -2.45
N LEU A 228 8.99 -15.06 -3.40
CA LEU A 228 9.80 -15.21 -4.63
C LEU A 228 11.30 -15.01 -4.38
N PHE A 229 11.67 -14.40 -3.25
CA PHE A 229 13.04 -13.94 -3.00
C PHE A 229 13.68 -14.59 -1.77
N LEU A 230 13.09 -15.69 -1.25
CA LEU A 230 13.56 -16.34 -0.03
C LEU A 230 15.03 -16.79 -0.12
N ASP A 231 15.44 -17.22 -1.31
CA ASP A 231 16.80 -17.73 -1.55
C ASP A 231 17.77 -16.62 -2.04
N MET A 232 17.37 -15.34 -1.92
CA MET A 232 18.19 -14.23 -2.38
C MET A 232 18.65 -13.36 -1.19
N PRO A 233 19.85 -13.58 -0.66
CA PRO A 233 20.34 -12.77 0.47
C PRO A 233 20.36 -11.27 0.19
N ALA A 234 20.47 -10.86 -1.08
CA ALA A 234 20.45 -9.45 -1.47
C ALA A 234 19.08 -8.81 -1.15
N TRP A 235 17.98 -9.56 -1.29
CA TRP A 235 16.64 -9.09 -0.93
C TRP A 235 16.59 -8.77 0.57
N ASN A 236 16.92 -9.74 1.39
CA ASN A 236 16.88 -9.57 2.85
C ASN A 236 17.82 -8.45 3.32
N LEU A 237 19.05 -8.44 2.81
CA LEU A 237 20.05 -7.42 3.18
C LEU A 237 19.56 -6.01 2.79
N THR A 238 18.95 -5.86 1.62
CA THR A 238 18.42 -4.57 1.16
C THR A 238 17.30 -4.10 2.11
N LEU A 239 16.32 -4.96 2.39
CA LEU A 239 15.21 -4.59 3.27
C LEU A 239 15.69 -4.27 4.68
N MET A 240 16.60 -5.07 5.23
CA MET A 240 17.15 -4.83 6.57
C MET A 240 17.92 -3.50 6.61
N THR A 241 18.82 -3.29 5.66
CA THR A 241 19.71 -2.11 5.66
C THR A 241 18.90 -0.82 5.52
N PHE A 242 18.05 -0.75 4.48
CA PHE A 242 17.27 0.46 4.24
C PHE A 242 16.17 0.64 5.27
N GLY A 243 15.58 -0.46 5.74
CA GLY A 243 14.57 -0.41 6.80
C GLY A 243 15.14 0.14 8.11
N LEU A 244 16.28 -0.41 8.57
CA LEU A 244 16.93 0.07 9.79
C LEU A 244 17.42 1.51 9.65
N ALA A 245 18.03 1.85 8.50
CA ALA A 245 18.47 3.22 8.24
C ALA A 245 17.28 4.20 8.31
N THR A 246 16.14 3.81 7.72
CA THR A 246 14.91 4.62 7.75
C THR A 246 14.37 4.74 9.16
N ALA A 247 14.38 3.63 9.92
CA ALA A 247 13.89 3.63 11.31
C ALA A 247 14.69 4.59 12.19
N VAL A 248 16.02 4.51 12.13
CA VAL A 248 16.91 5.37 12.91
C VAL A 248 16.77 6.83 12.47
N PHE A 249 16.78 7.08 11.15
CA PHE A 249 16.63 8.43 10.60
C PHE A 249 15.28 9.04 11.03
N GLY A 250 14.20 8.29 10.88
CA GLY A 250 12.86 8.77 11.24
C GLY A 250 12.75 9.10 12.73
N ALA A 251 13.28 8.23 13.60
CA ALA A 251 13.28 8.45 15.04
C ALA A 251 14.06 9.73 15.39
N PHE A 252 15.25 9.89 14.81
CA PHE A 252 16.09 11.07 15.06
C PHE A 252 15.39 12.35 14.59
N GLN A 253 14.77 12.31 13.41
CA GLN A 253 14.05 13.48 12.89
C GLN A 253 12.79 13.79 13.72
N ALA A 254 12.09 12.77 14.21
CA ALA A 254 10.91 12.96 15.08
C ALA A 254 11.28 13.75 16.35
N LEU A 255 12.42 13.41 16.97
CA LEU A 255 12.90 14.10 18.19
C LEU A 255 13.19 15.60 17.95
N ARG A 256 13.44 15.99 16.71
CA ARG A 256 13.78 17.38 16.37
C ARG A 256 12.57 18.22 16.00
N GLN A 257 11.38 17.62 15.90
CA GLN A 257 10.19 18.36 15.47
C GLN A 257 9.57 19.11 16.63
N ARG A 258 9.07 20.32 16.35
CA ARG A 258 8.31 21.14 17.30
C ARG A 258 6.81 21.07 17.02
N ASP A 259 6.43 20.67 15.81
CA ASP A 259 5.04 20.52 15.40
C ASP A 259 4.60 19.07 15.59
N LEU A 260 3.45 18.86 16.22
CA LEU A 260 2.94 17.52 16.54
C LEU A 260 2.68 16.68 15.28
N LYS A 261 2.13 17.28 14.22
CA LYS A 261 1.88 16.54 12.96
C LYS A 261 3.19 16.10 12.31
N ALA A 262 4.20 16.98 12.32
CA ALA A 262 5.52 16.65 11.78
C ALA A 262 6.20 15.55 12.61
N LEU A 263 6.06 15.61 13.94
CA LEU A 263 6.58 14.59 14.85
C LEU A 263 5.94 13.23 14.52
N LEU A 264 4.60 13.20 14.38
CA LEU A 264 3.88 11.97 14.04
C LEU A 264 4.26 11.43 12.66
N ALA A 265 4.51 12.32 11.68
CA ALA A 265 4.95 11.91 10.35
C ALA A 265 6.29 11.19 10.40
N TYR A 266 7.28 11.78 11.10
CA TYR A 266 8.60 11.14 11.21
C TYR A 266 8.56 9.89 12.08
N SER A 267 7.70 9.86 13.09
CA SER A 267 7.45 8.64 13.87
C SER A 267 6.90 7.53 12.96
N THR A 268 6.00 7.88 12.07
CA THR A 268 5.46 6.93 11.07
C THR A 268 6.57 6.43 10.14
N VAL A 269 7.43 7.33 9.65
CA VAL A 269 8.60 6.94 8.82
C VAL A 269 9.45 5.91 9.58
N SER A 270 9.72 6.17 10.86
CA SER A 270 10.51 5.27 11.71
C SER A 270 9.85 3.90 11.85
N GLN A 271 8.56 3.87 12.14
CA GLN A 271 7.81 2.61 12.29
C GLN A 271 7.77 1.82 10.98
N LEU A 272 7.57 2.51 9.85
CA LEU A 272 7.59 1.85 8.54
C LEU A 272 8.97 1.27 8.24
N GLY A 273 10.04 1.98 8.60
CA GLY A 273 11.40 1.46 8.48
C GLY A 273 11.59 0.18 9.28
N THR A 274 11.08 0.16 10.52
CA THR A 274 11.13 -1.04 11.37
C THR A 274 10.37 -2.20 10.72
N MET A 275 9.17 -1.93 10.15
CA MET A 275 8.38 -2.96 9.47
C MET A 275 9.11 -3.51 8.26
N VAL A 276 9.74 -2.64 7.44
CA VAL A 276 10.52 -3.09 6.26
C VAL A 276 11.69 -3.97 6.71
N ALA A 277 12.41 -3.56 7.77
CA ALA A 277 13.52 -4.36 8.30
C ALA A 277 13.04 -5.73 8.77
N LEU A 278 11.87 -5.79 9.43
CA LEU A 278 11.30 -7.06 9.89
C LEU A 278 10.93 -7.99 8.74
N VAL A 279 10.43 -7.44 7.62
CA VAL A 279 10.18 -8.24 6.40
C VAL A 279 11.51 -8.84 5.91
N GLY A 280 12.59 -8.09 6.00
CA GLY A 280 13.92 -8.57 5.60
C GLY A 280 14.53 -9.62 6.54
N VAL A 281 13.99 -9.80 7.75
CA VAL A 281 14.41 -10.87 8.69
C VAL A 281 13.68 -12.16 8.39
N UNK A 282 12.67 -11.81 8.04
CA UNK A 282 11.78 -12.87 7.87
C UNK A 282 11.85 -13.60 6.73
#